data_d57ad57bd348f35fd9bee6c00af5e994
#
_entry.id   d57ad57bd348f35fd9bee6c00af5e994
#
_cell.length_a   1.000
_cell.length_b   1.000
_cell.length_c   1.000
_cell.angle_alpha   90.00
_cell.angle_beta   90.00
_cell.angle_gamma   90.00
#
_symmetry.space_group_name_H-M   'P 1'
#
loop_
_entity.id
_entity.type
_entity.pdbx_description
1 polymer ?
#
loop_
_entity_poly.entity_id
_entity_poly.type
_entity_poly.pdbx_seq_one_letter_code
_entity_poly.pdbx_strand_id
1 'polypeptide(L)' 'LEEKPAWRYIDEAGLRGYEIGGAQVSPKHSNFIVNNGYASAKDILDLIRFVEQTVYEKFGVKLHKEVILVNWD' A
#
# COMPACT_ATOMS: atom_id res chain seq x y z
N LEU A 1 -4.77 17.38 -16.78
CA LEU A 1 -4.35 16.88 -15.48
C LEU A 1 -3.74 15.50 -15.64
N GLU A 2 -2.48 15.43 -15.32
CA GLU A 2 -1.81 14.14 -15.37
C GLU A 2 -2.02 13.42 -14.06
N GLU A 3 -2.51 12.20 -14.17
CA GLU A 3 -2.63 11.36 -12.98
C GLU A 3 -1.33 10.60 -12.78
N LYS A 4 -0.84 10.63 -11.57
CA LYS A 4 0.32 9.84 -11.22
C LYS A 4 -0.07 8.37 -11.09
N PRO A 5 0.84 7.44 -11.37
CA PRO A 5 0.57 6.04 -11.07
C PRO A 5 0.41 5.83 -9.57
N ALA A 6 -0.33 4.78 -9.20
CA ALA A 6 -0.66 4.52 -7.80
C ALA A 6 0.60 4.42 -6.93
N TRP A 7 1.64 3.73 -7.44
CA TRP A 7 2.85 3.55 -6.64
C TRP A 7 3.49 4.88 -6.25
N ARG A 8 3.32 5.89 -7.09
CA ARG A 8 3.94 7.19 -6.83
C ARG A 8 3.25 7.92 -5.70
N TYR A 9 1.91 7.86 -5.64
CA TYR A 9 1.18 8.44 -4.52
C TYR A 9 1.58 7.77 -3.21
N ILE A 10 1.70 6.44 -3.23
CA ILE A 10 2.06 5.69 -2.03
C ILE A 10 3.48 6.05 -1.60
N ASP A 11 4.39 6.15 -2.56
CA ASP A 11 5.77 6.50 -2.29
C ASP A 11 5.89 7.92 -1.72
N GLU A 12 5.19 8.88 -2.33
CA GLU A 12 5.23 10.27 -1.88
C GLU A 12 4.54 10.45 -0.55
N ALA A 13 3.64 9.56 -0.19
CA ALA A 13 3.01 9.57 1.13
C ALA A 13 3.94 9.06 2.22
N GLY A 14 5.12 8.56 1.85
CA GLY A 14 6.09 8.07 2.83
C GLY A 14 5.77 6.67 3.32
N LEU A 15 5.04 5.88 2.54
CA LEU A 15 4.59 4.56 2.99
C LEU A 15 5.48 3.42 2.52
N ARG A 16 6.52 3.72 1.74
CA ARG A 16 7.42 2.68 1.27
C ARG A 16 8.06 1.97 2.47
N GLY A 17 7.93 0.66 2.51
CA GLY A 17 8.48 -0.14 3.60
C GLY A 17 7.63 -0.16 4.87
N TYR A 18 6.50 0.54 4.89
CA TYR A 18 5.64 0.56 6.06
C TYR A 18 5.05 -0.82 6.32
N GLU A 19 5.02 -1.23 7.58
CA GLU A 19 4.64 -2.58 7.95
C GLU A 19 3.56 -2.60 9.02
N ILE A 20 2.59 -3.50 8.86
CA ILE A 20 1.60 -3.79 9.89
C ILE A 20 1.59 -5.31 10.06
N GLY A 21 1.96 -5.80 11.28
CA GLY A 21 1.86 -7.22 11.66
C GLY A 21 2.69 -8.11 10.77
N GLY A 22 3.24 -8.01 9.82
CA GLY A 22 3.96 -8.87 8.89
C GLY A 22 3.61 -8.58 7.45
N ALA A 23 2.61 -7.71 7.24
CA ALA A 23 2.32 -7.19 5.92
C ALA A 23 3.11 -5.90 5.72
N GLN A 24 3.73 -5.74 4.58
CA GLN A 24 4.63 -4.62 4.35
C GLN A 24 4.44 -4.06 2.95
N VAL A 25 4.43 -2.72 2.86
CA VAL A 25 4.51 -2.06 1.55
C VAL A 25 5.91 -2.32 1.02
N SER A 26 5.98 -2.92 -0.17
CA SER A 26 7.28 -3.30 -0.74
C SER A 26 8.20 -2.10 -0.85
N PRO A 27 9.46 -2.23 -0.41
CA PRO A 27 10.41 -1.13 -0.56
C PRO A 27 10.85 -0.91 -2.02
N LYS A 28 10.55 -1.87 -2.90
CA LYS A 28 10.90 -1.72 -4.32
C LYS A 28 9.75 -1.23 -5.15
N HIS A 29 8.54 -1.71 -4.86
CA HIS A 29 7.34 -1.36 -5.63
C HIS A 29 6.24 -0.99 -4.66
N SER A 30 6.02 0.31 -4.47
CA SER A 30 5.14 0.80 -3.41
C SER A 30 3.68 0.39 -3.58
N ASN A 31 3.28 -0.08 -4.77
CA ASN A 31 1.92 -0.59 -4.96
C ASN A 31 1.80 -2.10 -4.68
N PHE A 32 2.87 -2.73 -4.18
CA PHE A 32 2.85 -4.13 -3.79
C PHE A 32 2.86 -4.23 -2.29
N ILE A 33 2.10 -5.20 -1.78
CA ILE A 33 2.16 -5.57 -0.37
C ILE A 33 2.72 -6.98 -0.31
N VAL A 34 3.75 -7.15 0.50
CA VAL A 34 4.41 -8.44 0.65
C VAL A 34 4.09 -9.00 2.04
N ASN A 35 4.05 -10.33 2.11
CA ASN A 35 3.87 -11.03 3.37
C ASN A 35 5.25 -11.49 3.81
N ASN A 36 5.69 -11.01 4.97
CA ASN A 36 7.01 -11.35 5.50
C ASN A 36 7.01 -12.71 6.20
N GLY A 37 6.01 -13.54 5.93
CA GLY A 37 5.97 -14.91 6.39
C GLY A 37 4.99 -15.16 7.54
N TYR A 38 4.47 -14.11 8.14
CA TYR A 38 3.58 -14.28 9.31
C TYR A 38 2.41 -13.30 9.30
N ALA A 39 2.15 -12.64 8.19
CA ALA A 39 1.01 -11.72 8.12
C ALA A 39 -0.29 -12.49 8.00
N SER A 40 -1.29 -12.07 8.75
CA SER A 40 -2.64 -12.60 8.61
C SER A 40 -3.36 -11.85 7.50
N ALA A 41 -4.51 -12.41 7.08
CA ALA A 41 -5.36 -11.71 6.12
C ALA A 41 -5.80 -10.36 6.69
N LYS A 42 -6.03 -10.29 7.99
CA LYS A 42 -6.41 -9.03 8.63
C LYS A 42 -5.28 -8.00 8.55
N ASP A 43 -4.05 -8.43 8.76
CA ASP A 43 -2.91 -7.51 8.67
C ASP A 43 -2.81 -6.93 7.27
N ILE A 44 -3.01 -7.74 6.25
CA ILE A 44 -2.95 -7.29 4.87
C ILE A 44 -4.08 -6.32 4.56
N LEU A 45 -5.29 -6.63 5.01
CA LEU A 45 -6.42 -5.72 4.81
C LEU A 45 -6.22 -4.41 5.55
N ASP A 46 -5.72 -4.47 6.77
CA ASP A 46 -5.47 -3.27 7.55
C ASP A 46 -4.44 -2.38 6.86
N LEU A 47 -3.40 -2.99 6.31
CA LEU A 47 -2.38 -2.23 5.59
C LEU A 47 -2.95 -1.60 4.33
N ILE A 48 -3.74 -2.35 3.56
CA ILE A 48 -4.37 -1.80 2.36
C ILE A 48 -5.23 -0.59 2.70
N ARG A 49 -6.05 -0.71 3.75
CA ARG A 49 -6.92 0.38 4.17
C ARG A 49 -6.11 1.58 4.64
N PHE A 50 -5.05 1.33 5.37
CA PHE A 50 -4.19 2.40 5.85
C PHE A 50 -3.55 3.15 4.69
N VAL A 51 -3.06 2.42 3.69
CA VAL A 51 -2.46 3.03 2.51
C VAL A 51 -3.49 3.87 1.75
N GLU A 52 -4.67 3.30 1.52
CA GLU A 52 -5.72 4.01 0.80
C GLU A 52 -6.13 5.29 1.53
N GLN A 53 -6.31 5.19 2.84
CA GLN A 53 -6.74 6.34 3.62
C GLN A 53 -5.67 7.41 3.68
N THR A 54 -4.41 7.02 3.85
CA THR A 54 -3.31 7.97 3.93
C THR A 54 -3.16 8.74 2.62
N VAL A 55 -3.24 8.05 1.49
CA VAL A 55 -3.16 8.71 0.20
C VAL A 55 -4.34 9.65 0.00
N TYR A 56 -5.53 9.21 0.40
CA TYR A 56 -6.71 10.07 0.27
C TYR A 56 -6.57 11.34 1.09
N GLU A 57 -6.07 11.22 2.31
CA GLU A 57 -5.93 12.38 3.19
C GLU A 57 -4.85 13.33 2.72
N LYS A 58 -3.77 12.80 2.14
CA LYS A 58 -2.66 13.65 1.71
C LYS A 58 -2.90 14.29 0.34
N PHE A 59 -3.51 13.57 -0.56
CA PHE A 59 -3.61 14.00 -1.96
C PHE A 59 -5.03 14.16 -2.47
N GLY A 60 -6.02 13.74 -1.69
CA GLY A 60 -7.40 13.75 -2.14
C GLY A 60 -7.69 12.74 -3.24
N VAL A 61 -6.85 11.74 -3.38
CA VAL A 61 -6.96 10.73 -4.43
C VAL A 61 -7.42 9.42 -3.82
N LYS A 62 -8.44 8.81 -4.42
CA LYS A 62 -8.95 7.53 -3.97
C LYS A 62 -8.36 6.44 -4.84
N LEU A 63 -7.57 5.57 -4.23
CA LEU A 63 -6.98 4.44 -4.95
C LEU A 63 -8.02 3.36 -5.16
N HIS A 64 -7.97 2.71 -6.31
CA HIS A 64 -8.81 1.55 -6.58
C HIS A 64 -8.14 0.31 -6.02
N LYS A 65 -8.94 -0.67 -5.62
CA LYS A 65 -8.40 -1.88 -5.01
C LYS A 65 -7.42 -2.62 -5.91
N GLU A 66 -7.65 -2.56 -7.22
CA GLU A 66 -6.84 -3.30 -8.18
C GLU A 66 -5.43 -2.77 -8.30
N VAL A 67 -5.15 -1.55 -7.85
CA VAL A 67 -3.81 -0.99 -8.01
C VAL A 67 -2.87 -1.36 -6.88
N ILE A 68 -3.40 -1.94 -5.81
CA ILE A 68 -2.57 -2.43 -4.72
C ILE A 68 -2.52 -3.94 -4.85
N LEU A 69 -1.35 -4.47 -5.17
CA LEU A 69 -1.16 -5.88 -5.43
C LEU A 69 -0.59 -6.57 -4.19
N VAL A 70 -1.06 -7.78 -3.93
CA VAL A 70 -0.63 -8.53 -2.76
C VAL A 70 0.14 -9.77 -3.22
N ASN A 71 1.31 -9.95 -2.66
CA ASN A 71 2.13 -11.13 -2.91
C ASN A 71 2.00 -12.08 -1.73
N TRP A 72 1.46 -13.25 -1.98
CA TRP A 72 1.14 -14.22 -0.94
C TRP A 72 2.23 -15.25 -0.70
N ASP A 73 3.41 -15.05 -1.15
CA ASP A 73 4.49 -16.03 -0.97
C ASP A 73 4.74 -16.38 0.49
#